data_2845d31ba32d6fe2f47c5e3f2953b68a
#
_entry.id   2845d31ba32d6fe2f47c5e3f2953b68a
#
_cell.length_a   1.000
_cell.length_b   1.000
_cell.length_c   1.000
_cell.angle_alpha   90.00
_cell.angle_beta   90.00
_cell.angle_gamma   90.00
#
_symmetry.space_group_name_H-M   'P 1'
#
loop_
_entity.id
_entity.type
_entity.pdbx_description
1 polymer ?
#
loop_
_entity_poly.entity_id
_entity_poly.type
_entity_poly.pdbx_seq_one_letter_code
_entity_poly.pdbx_strand_id
1 'polypeptide(L)'
;MAEYNLEVTTGDMQYAGTWDHIYVTLFGTEGQSERTELDNFGPDFTTGTVRTYTLKTSLSLGKLLLVKVEKDPFLFSQDDEWYFSKIVVTTPEGDAILFPCYRWISRGELVALRGGKGLHEGF
;
A
#
# COMPACT_ATOMS: atom_id res chain seq x y z
N MET A 1 -4.60 11.47 17.65
CA MET A 1 -4.75 10.49 16.57
C MET A 1 -3.86 10.88 15.40
N ALA A 2 -3.11 9.94 14.89
CA ALA A 2 -2.21 10.18 13.77
C ALA A 2 -2.87 9.70 12.47
N GLU A 3 -2.62 10.42 11.38
CA GLU A 3 -3.25 10.14 10.11
C GLU A 3 -2.18 9.99 9.03
N TYR A 4 -2.21 8.86 8.33
CA TYR A 4 -1.27 8.52 7.27
C TYR A 4 -2.01 8.50 5.95
N ASN A 5 -1.41 9.08 4.94
CA ASN A 5 -1.98 9.12 3.59
C ASN A 5 -1.24 8.12 2.72
N LEU A 6 -1.98 7.21 2.11
CA LEU A 6 -1.40 6.12 1.32
C LEU A 6 -1.79 6.30 -0.14
N GLU A 7 -0.79 6.49 -1.00
CA GLU A 7 -1.03 6.62 -2.44
C GLU A 7 -0.55 5.34 -3.12
N VAL A 8 -1.49 4.55 -3.63
CA VAL A 8 -1.22 3.23 -4.21
C VAL A 8 -1.33 3.30 -5.72
N THR A 9 -0.28 2.89 -6.41
CA THR A 9 -0.22 2.88 -7.87
C THR A 9 -0.30 1.45 -8.38
N THR A 10 -1.30 1.19 -9.24
CA THR A 10 -1.45 -0.06 -9.97
C THR A 10 -0.83 0.12 -11.36
N GLY A 11 -0.12 -0.89 -11.83
CA GLY A 11 0.53 -0.82 -13.14
C GLY A 11 -0.45 -0.58 -14.27
N ASP A 12 0.04 -0.03 -15.37
CA ASP A 12 -0.82 0.30 -16.51
C ASP A 12 -0.70 -0.70 -17.65
N MET A 13 0.00 -1.80 -17.44
CA MET A 13 0.02 -2.86 -18.44
C MET A 13 -1.28 -3.68 -18.39
N GLN A 14 -1.55 -4.41 -19.43
CA GLN A 14 -2.78 -5.17 -19.57
C GLN A 14 -2.96 -6.14 -18.39
N TYR A 15 -4.16 -6.19 -17.85
CA TYR A 15 -4.55 -7.07 -16.75
C TYR A 15 -3.83 -6.78 -15.42
N ALA A 16 -3.33 -5.56 -15.24
CA ALA A 16 -2.61 -5.21 -14.00
C ALA A 16 -3.53 -5.01 -12.79
N GLY A 17 -4.80 -4.75 -12.99
CA GLY A 17 -5.72 -4.46 -11.89
C GLY A 17 -6.22 -5.70 -11.16
N THR A 18 -6.89 -5.50 -10.04
CA THR A 18 -7.44 -6.58 -9.24
C THR A 18 -8.76 -6.17 -8.59
N TRP A 19 -9.64 -7.16 -8.36
CA TRP A 19 -10.84 -7.00 -7.56
C TRP A 19 -10.67 -7.56 -6.15
N ASP A 20 -9.50 -8.13 -5.85
CA ASP A 20 -9.25 -8.70 -4.53
C ASP A 20 -9.14 -7.62 -3.46
N HIS A 21 -9.33 -8.03 -2.22
CA HIS A 21 -9.15 -7.15 -1.07
C HIS A 21 -7.66 -6.95 -0.82
N ILE A 22 -7.25 -5.70 -0.63
CA ILE A 22 -5.86 -5.37 -0.35
C ILE A 22 -5.79 -4.79 1.05
N TYR A 23 -4.89 -5.33 1.86
CA TYR A 23 -4.68 -4.91 3.24
C TYR A 23 -3.28 -4.39 3.42
N VAL A 24 -3.15 -3.38 4.27
CA VAL A 24 -1.85 -2.76 4.56
C VAL A 24 -1.65 -2.69 6.07
N THR A 25 -0.41 -2.92 6.49
CA THR A 25 0.04 -2.69 7.85
C THR A 25 1.31 -1.86 7.80
N LEU A 26 1.33 -0.76 8.55
CA LEU A 26 2.49 0.11 8.63
C LEU A 26 3.29 -0.21 9.88
N PHE A 27 4.61 -0.27 9.74
CA PHE A 27 5.53 -0.54 10.84
C PHE A 27 6.50 0.62 10.98
N GLY A 28 6.62 1.14 12.20
CA GLY A 28 7.53 2.23 12.49
C GLY A 28 8.35 1.93 13.73
N THR A 29 9.21 2.87 14.08
CA THR A 29 10.09 2.72 15.25
C THR A 29 9.31 2.72 16.57
N GLU A 30 8.11 3.29 16.59
CA GLU A 30 7.30 3.43 17.80
C GLU A 30 6.12 2.48 17.85
N GLY A 31 5.96 1.62 16.84
CA GLY A 31 4.87 0.67 16.83
C GLY A 31 4.38 0.35 15.43
N GLN A 32 3.24 -0.32 15.35
CA GLN A 32 2.65 -0.69 14.08
C GLN A 32 1.17 -0.36 14.06
N SER A 33 0.65 -0.17 12.86
CA SER A 33 -0.79 0.03 12.67
C SER A 33 -1.52 -1.30 12.74
N GLU A 34 -2.83 -1.23 12.82
CA GLU A 34 -3.64 -2.42 12.59
C GLU A 34 -3.63 -2.76 11.10
N ARG A 35 -3.89 -4.03 10.80
CA ARG A 35 -4.08 -4.48 9.43
C ARG A 35 -5.35 -3.82 8.89
N THR A 36 -5.21 -3.02 7.87
CA THR A 36 -6.30 -2.15 7.40
C THR A 36 -6.59 -2.43 5.94
N GLU A 37 -7.86 -2.65 5.62
CA GLU A 37 -8.27 -2.80 4.23
C GLU A 37 -8.26 -1.46 3.52
N LEU A 38 -7.71 -1.44 2.30
CA LEU A 38 -7.72 -0.26 1.46
C LEU A 38 -8.98 -0.31 0.61
N ASP A 39 -9.98 0.45 1.01
CA ASP A 39 -11.28 0.41 0.36
C ASP A 39 -11.85 1.81 0.24
N ASN A 40 -12.09 2.22 -0.99
CA ASN A 40 -12.82 3.44 -1.30
C ASN A 40 -14.11 3.07 -1.99
N PHE A 41 -15.01 4.03 -2.10
CA PHE A 41 -16.25 3.82 -2.83
C PHE A 41 -15.94 3.61 -4.31
N GLY A 42 -16.35 2.47 -4.86
CA GLY A 42 -16.13 2.13 -6.26
C GLY A 42 -14.90 1.24 -6.46
N PRO A 43 -14.52 0.99 -7.72
CA PRO A 43 -13.36 0.15 -8.00
C PRO A 43 -12.07 0.83 -7.54
N ASP A 44 -11.22 0.06 -6.87
CA ASP A 44 -10.02 0.59 -6.25
C ASP A 44 -8.76 0.35 -7.07
N PHE A 45 -8.54 -0.88 -7.51
CA PHE A 45 -7.24 -1.25 -8.06
C PHE A 45 -7.35 -1.62 -9.53
N THR A 46 -7.92 -0.70 -10.31
CA THR A 46 -8.01 -0.89 -11.76
C THR A 46 -6.69 -0.52 -12.42
N THR A 47 -6.49 -1.10 -13.61
CA THR A 47 -5.25 -0.90 -14.37
C THR A 47 -4.94 0.59 -14.55
N GLY A 48 -3.71 0.95 -14.25
CA GLY A 48 -3.21 2.30 -14.48
C GLY A 48 -3.69 3.35 -13.50
N THR A 49 -4.32 2.94 -12.39
CA THR A 49 -4.87 3.92 -11.45
C THR A 49 -3.91 4.25 -10.34
N VAL A 50 -4.07 5.46 -9.82
CA VAL A 50 -3.45 5.90 -8.57
C VAL A 50 -4.59 6.25 -7.63
N ARG A 51 -4.65 5.59 -6.47
CA ARG A 51 -5.72 5.80 -5.50
C ARG A 51 -5.12 6.15 -4.15
N THR A 52 -5.81 7.03 -3.45
CA THR A 52 -5.34 7.53 -2.16
C THR A 52 -6.26 7.03 -1.06
N TYR A 53 -5.65 6.57 0.03
CA TYR A 53 -6.37 6.07 1.20
C TYR A 53 -5.83 6.74 2.45
N THR A 54 -6.66 6.79 3.49
CA THR A 54 -6.26 7.33 4.78
C THR A 54 -6.26 6.22 5.80
N LEU A 55 -5.15 6.09 6.54
CA LEU A 55 -5.01 5.13 7.62
C LEU A 55 -4.74 5.89 8.91
N LYS A 56 -5.53 5.60 9.95
CA LYS A 56 -5.43 6.31 11.21
C LYS A 56 -4.91 5.40 12.31
N THR A 57 -4.04 5.94 13.15
CA THR A 57 -3.54 5.25 14.33
C THR A 57 -3.78 6.12 15.55
N SER A 58 -3.81 5.50 16.73
CA SER A 58 -4.01 6.28 17.96
C SER A 58 -2.81 7.18 18.25
N LEU A 59 -1.60 6.71 17.94
CA LEU A 59 -0.36 7.46 18.14
C LEU A 59 0.49 7.40 16.89
N SER A 60 1.40 8.34 16.76
CA SER A 60 2.37 8.30 15.67
C SER A 60 3.23 7.05 15.77
N LEU A 61 3.57 6.45 14.64
CA LEU A 61 4.39 5.25 14.57
C LEU A 61 5.88 5.55 14.60
N GLY A 62 6.25 6.82 14.68
CA GLY A 62 7.64 7.21 14.58
C GLY A 62 8.14 7.15 13.16
N LYS A 63 9.41 6.82 12.99
CA LYS A 63 10.00 6.67 11.66
C LYS A 63 9.47 5.40 11.02
N LEU A 64 8.91 5.50 9.83
CA LEU A 64 8.39 4.33 9.12
C LEU A 64 9.54 3.48 8.60
N LEU A 65 9.43 2.18 8.83
CA LEU A 65 10.47 1.21 8.47
C LEU A 65 10.02 0.24 7.39
N LEU A 66 8.74 -0.14 7.42
CA LEU A 66 8.26 -1.25 6.62
C LEU A 66 6.78 -1.10 6.37
N VAL A 67 6.35 -1.48 5.17
CA VAL A 67 4.92 -1.59 4.84
C VAL A 67 4.66 -3.01 4.38
N LYS A 68 3.72 -3.68 5.02
CA LYS A 68 3.26 -4.99 4.57
C LYS A 68 2.00 -4.79 3.75
N VAL A 69 1.97 -5.41 2.58
CA VAL A 69 0.82 -5.37 1.68
C VAL A 69 0.39 -6.81 1.43
N GLU A 70 -0.88 -7.07 1.66
CA GLU A 70 -1.42 -8.42 1.58
C GLU A 70 -2.61 -8.45 0.64
N LYS A 71 -2.60 -9.39 -0.30
CA LYS A 71 -3.67 -9.56 -1.28
C LYS A 71 -4.50 -10.77 -0.90
N ASP A 72 -5.69 -10.51 -0.35
CA ASP A 72 -6.64 -11.57 -0.03
C ASP A 72 -7.55 -11.79 -1.23
N PRO A 73 -7.89 -13.05 -1.56
CA PRO A 73 -8.73 -13.31 -2.72
C PRO A 73 -10.13 -12.76 -2.55
N PHE A 74 -10.67 -12.19 -3.61
CA PHE A 74 -12.08 -11.90 -3.70
C PHE A 74 -12.84 -13.22 -3.69
N LEU A 75 -13.98 -13.26 -3.01
CA LEU A 75 -14.68 -14.52 -2.71
C LEU A 75 -14.94 -15.38 -3.93
N PHE A 76 -15.29 -14.79 -5.05
CA PHE A 76 -15.62 -15.52 -6.26
C PHE A 76 -14.62 -15.34 -7.39
N SER A 77 -13.46 -14.71 -7.09
CA SER A 77 -12.48 -14.49 -8.14
C SER A 77 -11.67 -15.76 -8.38
N GLN A 78 -11.25 -15.95 -9.61
CA GLN A 78 -10.27 -16.97 -9.94
C GLN A 78 -8.87 -16.36 -9.80
N ASP A 79 -7.88 -17.00 -10.37
CA ASP A 79 -6.53 -16.47 -10.31
C ASP A 79 -6.52 -15.03 -10.79
N ASP A 80 -6.16 -14.14 -9.89
CA ASP A 80 -6.21 -12.71 -10.12
C ASP A 80 -4.89 -12.13 -9.62
N GLU A 81 -4.02 -11.78 -10.55
CA GLU A 81 -2.75 -11.17 -10.22
C GLU A 81 -2.86 -9.66 -10.37
N TRP A 82 -2.19 -8.96 -9.47
CA TRP A 82 -2.19 -7.52 -9.41
C TRP A 82 -0.77 -7.01 -9.59
N TYR A 83 -0.56 -6.14 -10.57
CA TYR A 83 0.75 -5.50 -10.69
C TYR A 83 0.78 -4.28 -9.78
N PHE A 84 1.46 -4.43 -8.68
CA PHE A 84 1.60 -3.39 -7.68
C PHE A 84 2.90 -2.62 -7.95
N SER A 85 2.77 -1.37 -8.33
CA SER A 85 3.94 -0.56 -8.67
C SER A 85 4.61 -0.01 -7.42
N LYS A 86 3.87 0.75 -6.64
CA LYS A 86 4.46 1.41 -5.47
C LYS A 86 3.38 1.92 -4.56
N ILE A 87 3.79 2.24 -3.33
CA ILE A 87 2.95 2.97 -2.40
C ILE A 87 3.78 4.12 -1.82
N VAL A 88 3.21 5.31 -1.82
CA VAL A 88 3.82 6.47 -1.17
C VAL A 88 3.03 6.76 0.09
N VAL A 89 3.70 6.77 1.22
CA VAL A 89 3.07 7.04 2.51
C VAL A 89 3.47 8.42 2.96
N THR A 90 2.48 9.29 3.17
CA THR A 90 2.71 10.60 3.76
C THR A 90 2.38 10.54 5.23
N THR A 91 3.35 10.86 6.06
CA THR A 91 3.22 10.76 7.52
C THR A 91 2.45 11.94 8.08
N PRO A 92 2.01 11.86 9.35
CA PRO A 92 1.36 13.01 9.98
C PRO A 92 2.22 14.27 10.01
N GLU A 93 3.55 14.09 9.97
CA GLU A 93 4.48 15.21 9.95
C GLU A 93 4.67 15.79 8.55
N GLY A 94 4.09 15.16 7.53
CA GLY A 94 4.17 15.66 6.16
C GLY A 94 5.27 15.06 5.31
N ASP A 95 5.99 14.07 5.82
CA ASP A 95 7.05 13.41 5.06
C ASP A 95 6.47 12.36 4.13
N ALA A 96 6.87 12.38 2.87
CA ALA A 96 6.44 11.40 1.88
C ALA A 96 7.55 10.36 1.69
N ILE A 97 7.21 9.10 1.88
CA ILE A 97 8.17 8.00 1.81
C ILE A 97 7.72 7.01 0.75
N LEU A 98 8.61 6.69 -0.18
CA LEU A 98 8.33 5.77 -1.27
C LEU A 98 8.66 4.34 -0.84
N PHE A 99 7.71 3.44 -1.07
CA PHE A 99 7.88 2.00 -0.88
C PHE A 99 7.64 1.34 -2.24
N PRO A 100 8.69 1.07 -3.00
CA PRO A 100 8.54 0.49 -4.35
C PRO A 100 8.31 -1.01 -4.29
N CYS A 101 7.60 -1.53 -5.28
CA CYS A 101 7.36 -2.96 -5.41
C CYS A 101 7.65 -3.43 -6.84
N TYR A 102 6.92 -2.90 -7.81
CA TYR A 102 7.11 -3.16 -9.24
C TYR A 102 7.11 -4.65 -9.56
N ARG A 103 6.10 -5.37 -9.06
CA ARG A 103 5.99 -6.80 -9.37
C ARG A 103 4.53 -7.24 -9.30
N TRP A 104 4.26 -8.40 -9.88
CA TRP A 104 2.96 -9.03 -9.79
C TRP A 104 2.79 -9.65 -8.41
N ILE A 105 1.63 -9.41 -7.81
CA ILE A 105 1.25 -9.96 -6.53
C ILE A 105 0.18 -11.00 -6.77
N SER A 106 0.45 -12.21 -6.35
CA SER A 106 -0.44 -13.33 -6.55
C SER A 106 -1.48 -13.43 -5.44
N ARG A 107 -2.51 -14.21 -5.69
CA ARG A 107 -3.58 -14.47 -4.76
C ARG A 107 -3.02 -14.98 -3.43
N GLY A 108 -3.44 -14.34 -2.34
CA GLY A 108 -3.01 -14.74 -1.00
C GLY A 108 -1.59 -14.36 -0.65
N GLU A 109 -0.92 -13.62 -1.50
CA GLU A 109 0.47 -13.25 -1.27
C GLU A 109 0.58 -12.05 -0.35
N LEU A 110 1.57 -12.10 0.54
CA LEU A 110 1.93 -10.97 1.40
C LEU A 110 3.34 -10.53 1.05
N VAL A 111 3.51 -9.23 0.83
CA VAL A 111 4.83 -8.67 0.55
C VAL A 111 5.18 -7.65 1.62
N ALA A 112 6.45 -7.59 1.96
CA ALA A 112 6.97 -6.62 2.91
C ALA A 112 7.89 -5.66 2.17
N LEU A 113 7.53 -4.39 2.16
CA LEU A 113 8.26 -3.38 1.41
C LEU A 113 9.05 -2.51 2.37
N ARG A 114 10.34 -2.42 2.12
CA ARG A 114 11.16 -1.50 2.89
C ARG A 114 11.06 -0.12 2.30
N GLY A 115 11.03 0.87 3.19
CA GLY A 115 10.97 2.23 2.77
C GLY A 115 12.18 2.59 1.95
N GLY A 116 11.91 3.30 0.88
CA GLY A 116 12.95 4.01 0.18
C GLY A 116 13.49 5.08 1.09
N LYS A 117 14.53 5.72 0.61
CA LYS A 117 15.19 6.74 1.41
C LYS A 117 14.50 8.07 1.36
N GLY A 118 13.24 8.06 1.02
CA GLY A 118 12.51 9.28 0.80
C GLY A 118 12.71 9.80 -0.61
N LEU A 119 11.76 10.57 -1.07
CA LEU A 119 11.77 11.04 -2.46
C LEU A 119 12.86 12.07 -2.72
N HIS A 120 13.37 12.66 -1.67
CA HIS A 120 14.36 13.72 -1.78
C HIS A 120 15.79 13.22 -1.71
N GLU A 121 16.00 11.97 -1.49
CA GLU A 121 17.32 11.42 -1.32
C GLU A 121 17.98 11.20 -2.66
N GLY A 122 19.06 11.90 -2.86
CA GLY A 122 19.73 11.87 -4.12
C GLY A 122 20.90 10.90 -4.08
N PHE A 123 20.64 9.67 -4.10
CA PHE A 123 21.73 8.74 -4.34
C PHE A 123 21.29 7.38 -4.72
#